data_f9d2edb46cfec46bbb54bee8ff4c7129
#
_entry.id   f9d2edb46cfec46bbb54bee8ff4c7129
#
_cell.length_a   1.000
_cell.length_b   1.000
_cell.length_c   1.000
_cell.angle_alpha   90.00
_cell.angle_beta   90.00
_cell.angle_gamma   90.00
#
_symmetry.space_group_name_H-M   'P 1'
#
loop_
_entity.id
_entity.type
_entity.pdbx_description
1 polymer ?
#
loop_
_entity_poly.entity_id
_entity_poly.type
_entity_poly.pdbx_seq_one_letter_code
_entity_poly.pdbx_strand_id
1 'polypeptide(L)'
;TAEAWLRDQGMSRVRGPFNFSSNQECGLLVEGYDTPPMIMMGHARPYYADRILTEGYKGVKDLLAYRLATDFTPPKFMGAVLAKASGIARVRPLRRSQWKEELQILRDIFEDAWSTNWGFVPFTEEEFQHLGNSLRQWVEDDFVQIAEVDGVPAAMIVVFPNLNEAIRDLDGRLLPFGWLKLLWRLKVAFPQTA
;
A
#
# COMPACT_ATOMS: atom_id res chain seq x y z
N THR A 1 22.95 -5.81 -21.60
CA THR A 1 21.59 -5.76 -21.00
C THR A 1 21.66 -6.07 -19.51
N ALA A 2 20.66 -5.65 -18.71
CA ALA A 2 20.57 -5.98 -17.29
C ALA A 2 20.56 -7.50 -17.05
N GLU A 3 19.88 -8.26 -17.89
CA GLU A 3 19.86 -9.73 -17.79
C GLU A 3 21.24 -10.37 -18.01
N ALA A 4 22.04 -9.84 -18.94
CA ALA A 4 23.39 -10.35 -19.13
C ALA A 4 24.21 -10.15 -17.87
N TRP A 5 24.16 -8.96 -17.30
CA TRP A 5 24.86 -8.67 -16.04
C TRP A 5 24.40 -9.60 -14.90
N LEU A 6 23.10 -9.83 -14.77
CA LEU A 6 22.55 -10.75 -13.76
C LEU A 6 23.04 -12.19 -13.96
N ARG A 7 23.12 -12.67 -15.21
CA ARG A 7 23.70 -13.99 -15.52
C ARG A 7 25.18 -14.07 -15.14
N ASP A 8 25.94 -13.00 -15.41
CA ASP A 8 27.36 -12.92 -15.02
C ASP A 8 27.53 -12.94 -13.48
N GLN A 9 26.52 -12.49 -12.73
CA GLN A 9 26.44 -12.61 -11.27
C GLN A 9 25.88 -13.97 -10.79
N GLY A 10 25.69 -14.92 -11.68
CA GLY A 10 25.21 -16.27 -11.35
C GLY A 10 23.70 -16.37 -11.13
N MET A 11 22.92 -15.33 -11.47
CA MET A 11 21.47 -15.35 -11.33
C MET A 11 20.82 -16.18 -12.45
N SER A 12 19.95 -17.08 -12.08
CA SER A 12 19.23 -17.97 -13.02
C SER A 12 17.78 -17.54 -13.26
N ARG A 13 17.29 -16.54 -12.53
CA ARG A 13 15.90 -16.08 -12.60
C ARG A 13 15.80 -14.58 -12.38
N VAL A 14 14.96 -13.92 -13.19
CA VAL A 14 14.57 -12.52 -13.05
C VAL A 14 13.08 -12.46 -12.81
N ARG A 15 12.65 -11.66 -11.86
CA ARG A 15 11.25 -11.38 -11.55
C ARG A 15 11.02 -9.88 -11.58
N GLY A 16 9.83 -9.49 -12.02
CA GLY A 16 9.42 -8.08 -12.09
C GLY A 16 8.05 -7.93 -12.75
N PRO A 17 7.60 -6.70 -12.98
CA PRO A 17 8.30 -5.47 -12.60
C PRO A 17 8.17 -5.16 -11.11
N PHE A 18 9.23 -4.64 -10.53
CA PHE A 18 9.26 -4.12 -9.18
C PHE A 18 9.95 -2.74 -9.20
N ASN A 19 9.42 -1.82 -8.44
CA ASN A 19 10.12 -0.57 -8.14
C ASN A 19 10.81 -0.75 -6.78
N PHE A 20 11.99 -1.39 -6.83
CA PHE A 20 12.84 -1.98 -5.82
C PHE A 20 12.37 -3.34 -5.29
N SER A 21 11.21 -3.45 -4.63
CA SER A 21 10.76 -4.73 -4.07
C SER A 21 9.22 -4.88 -4.15
N SER A 22 8.71 -6.01 -3.66
CA SER A 22 7.26 -6.23 -3.49
C SER A 22 6.61 -5.31 -2.45
N ASN A 23 7.42 -4.60 -1.66
CA ASN A 23 6.95 -3.69 -0.62
C ASN A 23 6.61 -2.29 -1.14
N GLN A 24 6.98 -1.99 -2.37
CA GLN A 24 6.66 -0.74 -3.07
C GLN A 24 5.73 -1.05 -4.26
N GLU A 25 5.80 -0.23 -5.31
CA GLU A 25 5.03 -0.48 -6.52
C GLU A 25 5.51 -1.76 -7.19
N CYS A 26 4.64 -2.72 -7.34
CA CYS A 26 4.95 -4.00 -7.97
C CYS A 26 3.83 -4.45 -8.91
N GLY A 27 4.21 -5.31 -9.84
CA GLY A 27 3.29 -5.85 -10.83
C GLY A 27 3.10 -4.96 -12.05
N LEU A 28 2.53 -5.54 -13.09
CA LEU A 28 2.15 -4.87 -14.32
C LEU A 28 0.63 -4.84 -14.40
N LEU A 29 0.06 -3.66 -14.60
CA LEU A 29 -1.38 -3.54 -14.85
C LEU A 29 -1.75 -4.29 -16.13
N VAL A 30 -2.69 -5.21 -16.05
CA VAL A 30 -3.19 -6.02 -17.18
C VAL A 30 -4.69 -5.87 -17.39
N GLU A 31 -5.41 -5.40 -16.39
CA GLU A 31 -6.84 -5.07 -16.43
C GLU A 31 -7.13 -3.80 -15.63
N GLY A 32 -8.22 -3.07 -15.95
CA GLY A 32 -8.62 -1.86 -15.21
C GLY A 32 -7.90 -0.59 -15.66
N TYR A 33 -7.48 -0.51 -16.92
CA TYR A 33 -6.81 0.67 -17.50
C TYR A 33 -7.64 1.95 -17.50
N ASP A 34 -8.94 1.83 -17.37
CA ASP A 34 -9.93 2.91 -17.34
C ASP A 34 -10.08 3.57 -15.97
N THR A 35 -9.47 2.99 -14.94
CA THR A 35 -9.49 3.52 -13.58
C THR A 35 -8.18 4.25 -13.25
N PRO A 36 -8.22 5.39 -12.52
CA PRO A 36 -7.01 6.04 -12.02
C PRO A 36 -6.27 5.11 -11.06
N PRO A 37 -4.93 5.15 -11.03
CA PRO A 37 -4.17 4.40 -10.02
C PRO A 37 -4.42 4.94 -8.61
N MET A 38 -4.34 4.06 -7.63
CA MET A 38 -4.26 4.42 -6.22
C MET A 38 -2.80 4.65 -5.80
N ILE A 39 -2.60 5.21 -4.60
CA ILE A 39 -1.25 5.38 -4.06
C ILE A 39 -0.54 4.02 -3.94
N MET A 40 0.74 3.98 -4.22
CA MET A 40 1.59 2.76 -4.22
C MET A 40 1.16 1.67 -5.21
N MET A 41 0.24 1.95 -6.12
CA MET A 41 -0.15 1.03 -7.19
C MET A 41 0.40 1.54 -8.52
N GLY A 42 1.14 0.66 -9.23
CA GLY A 42 1.63 0.96 -10.56
C GLY A 42 0.49 1.06 -11.58
N HIS A 43 0.65 1.97 -12.53
CA HIS A 43 -0.24 2.06 -13.69
C HIS A 43 0.58 1.98 -14.98
N ALA A 44 0.11 1.18 -15.94
CA ALA A 44 0.83 0.93 -17.18
C ALA A 44 -0.05 1.19 -18.40
N ARG A 45 0.59 1.34 -19.56
CA ARG A 45 -0.11 1.35 -20.85
C ARG A 45 -0.39 -0.09 -21.30
N PRO A 46 -1.50 -0.35 -22.01
CA PRO A 46 -1.86 -1.71 -22.45
C PRO A 46 -0.76 -2.44 -23.24
N TYR A 47 0.01 -1.73 -24.04
CA TYR A 47 1.08 -2.31 -24.87
C TYR A 47 2.30 -2.83 -24.06
N TYR A 48 2.40 -2.57 -22.77
CA TYR A 48 3.56 -3.00 -21.97
C TYR A 48 3.56 -4.52 -21.77
N ALA A 49 2.39 -5.12 -21.59
CA ALA A 49 2.26 -6.57 -21.44
C ALA A 49 2.80 -7.30 -22.67
N ASP A 50 2.39 -6.88 -23.88
CA ASP A 50 2.82 -7.49 -25.13
C ASP A 50 4.35 -7.38 -25.32
N ARG A 51 4.92 -6.25 -24.97
CA ARG A 51 6.39 -6.05 -25.06
C ARG A 51 7.15 -6.96 -24.12
N ILE A 52 6.68 -7.10 -22.89
CA ILE A 52 7.31 -7.97 -21.88
C ILE A 52 7.19 -9.44 -22.32
N LEU A 53 6.04 -9.85 -22.83
CA LEU A 53 5.85 -11.20 -23.36
C LEU A 53 6.74 -11.48 -24.58
N THR A 54 6.93 -10.50 -25.47
CA THR A 54 7.80 -10.62 -26.65
C THR A 54 9.27 -10.84 -26.27
N GLU A 55 9.72 -10.28 -25.14
CA GLU A 55 11.06 -10.53 -24.59
C GLU A 55 11.20 -11.90 -23.88
N GLY A 56 10.17 -12.74 -23.92
CA GLY A 56 10.19 -14.11 -23.40
C GLY A 56 9.80 -14.24 -21.92
N TYR A 57 9.34 -13.16 -21.29
CA TYR A 57 8.80 -13.23 -19.93
C TYR A 57 7.42 -13.88 -19.91
N LYS A 58 7.01 -14.38 -18.74
CA LYS A 58 5.71 -15.02 -18.52
C LYS A 58 5.10 -14.51 -17.22
N GLY A 59 3.77 -14.35 -17.20
CA GLY A 59 3.03 -14.11 -15.98
C GLY A 59 3.22 -15.26 -14.98
N VAL A 60 3.48 -14.93 -13.73
CA VAL A 60 3.77 -15.93 -12.67
C VAL A 60 2.89 -15.77 -11.44
N LYS A 61 2.29 -14.61 -11.25
CA LYS A 61 1.40 -14.31 -10.12
C LYS A 61 0.48 -13.15 -10.47
N ASP A 62 -0.81 -13.34 -10.24
CA ASP A 62 -1.79 -12.26 -10.36
C ASP A 62 -2.00 -11.60 -8.99
N LEU A 63 -2.04 -10.28 -8.98
CA LEU A 63 -2.40 -9.44 -7.84
C LEU A 63 -3.77 -8.84 -8.14
N LEU A 64 -4.73 -9.08 -7.26
CA LEU A 64 -6.10 -8.59 -7.43
C LEU A 64 -6.32 -7.35 -6.58
N ALA A 65 -6.74 -6.25 -7.20
CA ALA A 65 -7.23 -5.07 -6.51
C ALA A 65 -8.76 -5.09 -6.46
N TYR A 66 -9.32 -4.79 -5.29
CA TYR A 66 -10.78 -4.79 -5.09
C TYR A 66 -11.27 -3.39 -4.79
N ARG A 67 -12.38 -3.02 -5.41
CA ARG A 67 -13.13 -1.82 -5.04
C ARG A 67 -14.24 -2.22 -4.07
N LEU A 68 -14.22 -1.64 -2.88
CA LEU A 68 -15.24 -1.84 -1.86
C LEU A 68 -16.03 -0.55 -1.66
N ALA A 69 -17.35 -0.67 -1.57
CA ALA A 69 -18.22 0.40 -1.11
C ALA A 69 -18.39 0.25 0.41
N THR A 70 -18.36 1.37 1.14
CA THR A 70 -18.49 1.37 2.60
C THR A 70 -19.94 1.39 3.08
N ASP A 71 -20.91 1.59 2.18
CA ASP A 71 -22.34 1.64 2.44
C ASP A 71 -23.05 0.26 2.37
N PHE A 72 -22.27 -0.83 2.38
CA PHE A 72 -22.83 -2.17 2.37
C PHE A 72 -23.43 -2.56 3.74
N THR A 73 -24.48 -3.38 3.71
CA THR A 73 -25.01 -4.00 4.93
C THR A 73 -24.15 -5.20 5.31
N PRO A 74 -23.50 -5.18 6.50
CA PRO A 74 -22.66 -6.29 6.90
C PRO A 74 -23.44 -7.61 6.98
N PRO A 75 -22.88 -8.73 6.54
CA PRO A 75 -23.50 -10.03 6.70
C PRO A 75 -23.81 -10.35 8.19
N LYS A 76 -24.90 -11.05 8.46
CA LYS A 76 -25.35 -11.35 9.84
C LYS A 76 -24.27 -12.03 10.71
N PHE A 77 -23.44 -12.89 10.12
CA PHE A 77 -22.36 -13.55 10.84
C PHE A 77 -21.29 -12.58 11.34
N MET A 78 -21.10 -11.45 10.66
CA MET A 78 -20.11 -10.45 11.04
C MET A 78 -20.41 -9.84 12.41
N GLY A 79 -21.69 -9.64 12.75
CA GLY A 79 -22.09 -9.18 14.07
C GLY A 79 -21.64 -10.14 15.19
N ALA A 80 -21.79 -11.44 14.99
CA ALA A 80 -21.35 -12.45 15.96
C ALA A 80 -19.81 -12.50 16.06
N VAL A 81 -19.09 -12.36 14.94
CA VAL A 81 -17.61 -12.27 14.93
C VAL A 81 -17.15 -11.04 15.68
N LEU A 82 -17.73 -9.87 15.40
CA LEU A 82 -17.40 -8.62 16.09
C LEU A 82 -17.68 -8.69 17.60
N ALA A 83 -18.82 -9.24 18.00
CA ALA A 83 -19.15 -9.41 19.42
C ALA A 83 -18.14 -10.33 20.13
N LYS A 84 -17.68 -11.38 19.48
CA LYS A 84 -16.64 -12.25 20.02
C LYS A 84 -15.28 -11.56 20.06
N ALA A 85 -14.92 -10.84 19.01
CA ALA A 85 -13.63 -10.14 18.91
C ALA A 85 -13.53 -9.00 19.93
N SER A 86 -14.62 -8.24 20.17
CA SER A 86 -14.62 -7.13 21.14
C SER A 86 -14.39 -7.56 22.58
N GLY A 87 -14.60 -8.83 22.93
CA GLY A 87 -14.24 -9.39 24.22
C GLY A 87 -12.78 -9.83 24.36
N ILE A 88 -12.04 -9.88 23.25
CA ILE A 88 -10.67 -10.43 23.20
C ILE A 88 -9.67 -9.35 22.76
N ALA A 89 -10.06 -8.52 21.82
CA ALA A 89 -9.16 -7.55 21.20
C ALA A 89 -9.59 -6.11 21.50
N ARG A 90 -8.61 -5.26 21.76
CA ARG A 90 -8.76 -3.81 21.88
C ARG A 90 -8.17 -3.16 20.63
N VAL A 91 -8.97 -2.36 19.94
CA VAL A 91 -8.48 -1.57 18.78
C VAL A 91 -8.16 -0.15 19.27
N ARG A 92 -7.04 0.38 18.82
CA ARG A 92 -6.61 1.74 19.11
C ARG A 92 -5.97 2.40 17.89
N PRO A 93 -6.06 3.73 17.77
CA PRO A 93 -5.32 4.46 16.75
C PRO A 93 -3.81 4.48 17.06
N LEU A 94 -3.03 4.86 16.05
CA LEU A 94 -1.60 5.10 16.15
C LEU A 94 -1.31 6.27 17.08
N ARG A 95 -0.25 6.17 17.90
CA ARG A 95 0.19 7.20 18.86
C ARG A 95 1.35 8.00 18.28
N ARG A 96 1.08 9.18 17.72
CA ARG A 96 2.13 10.05 17.15
C ARG A 96 3.21 10.48 18.12
N SER A 97 2.91 10.55 19.42
CA SER A 97 3.90 10.86 20.46
C SER A 97 4.95 9.76 20.63
N GLN A 98 4.62 8.53 20.21
CA GLN A 98 5.49 7.34 20.27
C GLN A 98 5.81 6.83 18.85
N TRP A 99 6.05 7.76 17.93
CA TRP A 99 6.12 7.46 16.50
C TRP A 99 7.09 6.34 16.13
N LYS A 100 8.29 6.37 16.71
CA LYS A 100 9.33 5.38 16.40
C LYS A 100 8.93 3.98 16.88
N GLU A 101 8.39 3.89 18.08
CA GLU A 101 7.92 2.65 18.67
C GLU A 101 6.70 2.09 17.91
N GLU A 102 5.78 2.96 17.52
CA GLU A 102 4.60 2.56 16.74
C GLU A 102 5.00 2.05 15.33
N LEU A 103 5.97 2.67 14.67
CA LEU A 103 6.50 2.16 13.42
C LEU A 103 7.16 0.78 13.58
N GLN A 104 7.86 0.54 14.69
CA GLN A 104 8.41 -0.78 14.97
C GLN A 104 7.31 -1.83 15.14
N ILE A 105 6.25 -1.51 15.89
CA ILE A 105 5.08 -2.38 16.05
C ILE A 105 4.44 -2.71 14.69
N LEU A 106 4.23 -1.71 13.85
CA LEU A 106 3.65 -1.91 12.51
C LEU A 106 4.55 -2.79 11.64
N ARG A 107 5.86 -2.59 11.70
CA ARG A 107 6.84 -3.41 10.97
C ARG A 107 6.80 -4.85 11.44
N ASP A 108 6.82 -5.10 12.75
CA ASP A 108 6.82 -6.45 13.31
C ASP A 108 5.56 -7.22 12.93
N ILE A 109 4.37 -6.58 13.00
CA ILE A 109 3.11 -7.17 12.53
C ILE A 109 3.17 -7.44 11.03
N PHE A 110 3.70 -6.50 10.23
CA PHE A 110 3.81 -6.66 8.78
C PHE A 110 4.72 -7.83 8.41
N GLU A 111 5.90 -7.91 9.01
CA GLU A 111 6.86 -8.97 8.72
C GLU A 111 6.32 -10.35 9.12
N ASP A 112 5.70 -10.47 10.28
CA ASP A 112 5.08 -11.72 10.72
C ASP A 112 3.97 -12.15 9.75
N ALA A 113 3.03 -11.27 9.47
CA ALA A 113 1.87 -11.57 8.62
C ALA A 113 2.23 -11.88 7.16
N TRP A 114 3.30 -11.27 6.62
CA TRP A 114 3.67 -11.37 5.20
C TRP A 114 4.86 -12.30 4.93
N SER A 115 5.52 -12.79 5.95
CA SER A 115 6.74 -13.62 5.86
C SER A 115 6.63 -14.82 4.91
N THR A 116 5.45 -15.39 4.78
CA THR A 116 5.17 -16.56 3.91
C THR A 116 4.62 -16.17 2.53
N ASN A 117 4.40 -14.90 2.26
CA ASN A 117 3.83 -14.44 1.00
C ASN A 117 4.84 -14.57 -0.15
N TRP A 118 4.32 -14.85 -1.33
CA TRP A 118 5.12 -14.99 -2.53
C TRP A 118 5.91 -13.72 -2.85
N GLY A 119 7.22 -13.85 -2.93
CA GLY A 119 8.11 -12.74 -3.27
C GLY A 119 8.35 -11.74 -2.14
N PHE A 120 7.93 -12.07 -0.92
CA PHE A 120 8.18 -11.21 0.23
C PHE A 120 9.67 -10.96 0.44
N VAL A 121 10.01 -9.72 0.73
CA VAL A 121 11.33 -9.27 1.15
C VAL A 121 11.15 -8.47 2.44
N PRO A 122 11.79 -8.85 3.54
CA PRO A 122 11.67 -8.09 4.78
C PRO A 122 12.20 -6.67 4.62
N PHE A 123 11.56 -5.72 5.27
CA PHE A 123 12.08 -4.36 5.38
C PHE A 123 13.28 -4.31 6.33
N THR A 124 14.30 -3.55 5.98
CA THR A 124 15.21 -3.06 7.01
C THR A 124 14.50 -2.04 7.92
N GLU A 125 15.05 -1.82 9.12
CA GLU A 125 14.49 -0.82 10.03
C GLU A 125 14.49 0.57 9.39
N GLU A 126 15.58 0.93 8.71
CA GLU A 126 15.77 2.21 8.05
C GLU A 126 14.77 2.42 6.91
N GLU A 127 14.54 1.40 6.08
CA GLU A 127 13.57 1.46 4.99
C GLU A 127 12.16 1.68 5.51
N PHE A 128 11.76 0.93 6.54
CA PHE A 128 10.41 1.06 7.12
C PHE A 128 10.21 2.41 7.80
N GLN A 129 11.22 2.89 8.53
CA GLN A 129 11.18 4.23 9.13
C GLN A 129 11.13 5.33 8.08
N HIS A 130 11.90 5.19 7.00
CA HIS A 130 11.86 6.16 5.89
C HIS A 130 10.48 6.21 5.24
N LEU A 131 9.89 5.05 4.95
CA LEU A 131 8.53 4.95 4.41
C LEU A 131 7.51 5.59 5.36
N GLY A 132 7.52 5.22 6.64
CA GLY A 132 6.63 5.78 7.63
C GLY A 132 6.76 7.29 7.78
N ASN A 133 7.99 7.81 7.80
CA ASN A 133 8.22 9.24 7.89
C ASN A 133 7.73 10.01 6.64
N SER A 134 7.86 9.43 5.45
CA SER A 134 7.34 10.05 4.22
C SER A 134 5.81 10.07 4.18
N LEU A 135 5.15 9.10 4.78
CA LEU A 135 3.69 9.01 4.84
C LEU A 135 3.08 9.82 6.00
N ARG A 136 3.86 10.14 7.02
CA ARG A 136 3.42 10.79 8.26
C ARG A 136 2.58 12.05 8.07
N GLN A 137 2.87 12.83 7.05
CA GLN A 137 2.16 14.10 6.77
C GLN A 137 0.83 13.90 6.02
N TRP A 138 0.61 12.71 5.43
CA TRP A 138 -0.54 12.42 4.57
C TRP A 138 -1.57 11.51 5.24
N VAL A 139 -1.14 10.75 6.25
CA VAL A 139 -1.98 9.77 6.94
C VAL A 139 -2.31 10.32 8.32
N GLU A 140 -3.60 10.43 8.63
CA GLU A 140 -4.09 10.79 9.96
C GLU A 140 -4.03 9.57 10.91
N ASP A 141 -3.99 9.82 12.22
CA ASP A 141 -3.83 8.78 13.22
C ASP A 141 -4.96 7.74 13.17
N ASP A 142 -6.18 8.20 12.90
CA ASP A 142 -7.36 7.34 12.81
C ASP A 142 -7.34 6.40 11.60
N PHE A 143 -6.51 6.68 10.60
CA PHE A 143 -6.33 5.80 9.43
C PHE A 143 -5.34 4.67 9.66
N VAL A 144 -4.68 4.66 10.81
CA VAL A 144 -3.82 3.56 11.24
C VAL A 144 -4.37 3.01 12.55
N GLN A 145 -4.91 1.81 12.50
CA GLN A 145 -5.47 1.15 13.67
C GLN A 145 -4.67 -0.10 13.99
N ILE A 146 -4.39 -0.29 15.26
CA ILE A 146 -3.68 -1.45 15.81
C ILE A 146 -4.63 -2.19 16.74
N ALA A 147 -4.79 -3.49 16.51
CA ALA A 147 -5.53 -4.37 17.39
C ALA A 147 -4.54 -5.08 18.34
N GLU A 148 -4.84 -5.01 19.63
CA GLU A 148 -4.09 -5.64 20.71
C GLU A 148 -4.92 -6.77 21.34
N VAL A 149 -4.29 -7.91 21.55
CA VAL A 149 -4.86 -9.04 22.30
C VAL A 149 -4.04 -9.21 23.57
N ASP A 150 -4.69 -9.16 24.73
CA ASP A 150 -4.01 -9.18 26.05
C ASP A 150 -2.90 -8.12 26.18
N GLY A 151 -3.08 -6.96 25.54
CA GLY A 151 -2.11 -5.87 25.54
C GLY A 151 -0.93 -6.05 24.57
N VAL A 152 -0.92 -7.11 23.77
CA VAL A 152 0.11 -7.38 22.77
C VAL A 152 -0.44 -7.00 21.38
N PRO A 153 0.26 -6.16 20.60
CA PRO A 153 -0.12 -5.86 19.22
C PRO A 153 -0.16 -7.15 18.37
N ALA A 154 -1.29 -7.37 17.69
CA ALA A 154 -1.56 -8.62 16.97
C ALA A 154 -2.01 -8.41 15.52
N ALA A 155 -2.59 -7.26 15.21
CA ALA A 155 -3.03 -6.94 13.85
C ALA A 155 -3.01 -5.43 13.62
N MET A 156 -2.96 -5.03 12.36
CA MET A 156 -3.08 -3.63 11.95
C MET A 156 -3.94 -3.46 10.70
N ILE A 157 -4.48 -2.27 10.55
CA ILE A 157 -5.00 -1.77 9.28
C ILE A 157 -4.40 -0.38 9.03
N VAL A 158 -3.96 -0.15 7.80
CA VAL A 158 -3.46 1.14 7.34
C VAL A 158 -4.27 1.55 6.13
N VAL A 159 -4.91 2.71 6.21
CA VAL A 159 -5.72 3.27 5.13
C VAL A 159 -5.02 4.51 4.59
N PHE A 160 -4.83 4.57 3.28
CA PHE A 160 -4.23 5.72 2.62
C PHE A 160 -5.31 6.52 1.90
N PRO A 161 -5.37 7.85 2.10
CA PRO A 161 -6.25 8.67 1.30
C PRO A 161 -5.83 8.62 -0.18
N ASN A 162 -6.80 8.66 -1.09
CA ASN A 162 -6.53 8.67 -2.51
C ASN A 162 -5.97 10.03 -2.96
N LEU A 163 -4.66 10.19 -2.87
CA LEU A 163 -3.98 11.42 -3.27
C LEU A 163 -4.19 11.75 -4.76
N ASN A 164 -4.40 10.74 -5.60
CA ASN A 164 -4.65 10.93 -7.02
C ASN A 164 -6.00 11.64 -7.27
N GLU A 165 -6.98 11.46 -6.39
CA GLU A 165 -8.21 12.25 -6.42
C GLU A 165 -7.92 13.75 -6.18
N ALA A 166 -7.03 14.04 -5.24
CA ALA A 166 -6.66 15.41 -4.90
C ALA A 166 -5.86 16.14 -6.01
N ILE A 167 -5.09 15.40 -6.81
CA ILE A 167 -4.22 15.96 -7.85
C ILE A 167 -4.79 15.86 -9.27
N ARG A 168 -5.92 15.20 -9.46
CA ARG A 168 -6.47 14.77 -10.75
C ARG A 168 -6.51 15.84 -11.84
N ASP A 169 -6.80 17.10 -11.49
CA ASP A 169 -6.95 18.22 -12.40
C ASP A 169 -5.80 19.24 -12.33
N LEU A 170 -4.70 18.86 -11.70
CA LEU A 170 -3.51 19.72 -11.62
C LEU A 170 -2.57 19.51 -12.82
N ASP A 171 -2.78 18.49 -13.63
CA ASP A 171 -1.97 18.16 -14.83
C ASP A 171 -0.46 18.20 -14.58
N GLY A 172 -0.03 17.81 -13.38
CA GLY A 172 1.36 17.86 -12.94
C GLY A 172 1.88 19.27 -12.64
N ARG A 173 1.02 20.32 -12.60
CA ARG A 173 1.40 21.72 -12.41
C ARG A 173 1.03 22.21 -11.02
N LEU A 174 2.03 22.39 -10.17
CA LEU A 174 1.83 22.96 -8.83
C LEU A 174 1.95 24.49 -8.80
N LEU A 175 2.67 25.10 -9.73
CA LEU A 175 2.84 26.55 -9.82
C LEU A 175 1.93 27.17 -10.91
N PRO A 176 1.43 28.40 -10.72
CA PRO A 176 1.63 29.25 -9.51
C PRO A 176 0.71 28.93 -8.33
N PHE A 177 -0.48 28.35 -8.52
CA PHE A 177 -1.48 28.17 -7.46
C PHE A 177 -1.94 26.71 -7.24
N GLY A 178 -1.43 25.75 -8.01
CA GLY A 178 -1.79 24.35 -7.88
C GLY A 178 -1.46 23.78 -6.49
N TRP A 179 -0.37 24.22 -5.88
CA TRP A 179 0.02 23.81 -4.53
C TRP A 179 -0.98 24.29 -3.44
N LEU A 180 -1.55 25.50 -3.58
CA LEU A 180 -2.58 25.99 -2.66
C LEU A 180 -3.85 25.13 -2.77
N LYS A 181 -4.25 24.80 -4.00
CA LYS A 181 -5.40 23.94 -4.28
C LYS A 181 -5.18 22.54 -3.70
N LEU A 182 -3.98 21.99 -3.84
CA LEU A 182 -3.61 20.70 -3.27
C LEU A 182 -3.67 20.74 -1.74
N LEU A 183 -3.04 21.74 -1.10
CA LEU A 183 -3.08 21.87 0.36
C LEU A 183 -4.50 22.00 0.89
N TRP A 184 -5.34 22.81 0.22
CA TRP A 184 -6.74 22.95 0.62
C TRP A 184 -7.50 21.63 0.54
N ARG A 185 -7.30 20.86 -0.54
CA ARG A 185 -7.93 19.56 -0.72
C ARG A 185 -7.48 18.53 0.29
N LEU A 186 -6.23 18.55 0.69
CA LEU A 186 -5.69 17.61 1.67
C LEU A 186 -6.01 17.97 3.12
N LYS A 187 -6.31 19.24 3.41
CA LYS A 187 -6.54 19.71 4.77
C LYS A 187 -8.00 20.07 5.08
N VAL A 188 -8.78 20.43 4.07
CA VAL A 188 -10.15 20.93 4.22
C VAL A 188 -11.17 20.09 3.46
N ALA A 189 -10.89 19.76 2.20
CA ALA A 189 -11.77 18.98 1.34
C ALA A 189 -11.16 17.60 1.08
N PHE A 190 -10.93 16.85 2.14
CA PHE A 190 -10.24 15.56 2.12
C PHE A 190 -10.75 14.62 1.01
N PRO A 191 -9.88 13.80 0.38
CA PRO A 191 -10.30 12.82 -0.62
C PRO A 191 -11.43 11.91 -0.11
N GLN A 192 -12.41 11.65 -0.98
CA GLN A 192 -13.60 10.86 -0.61
C GLN A 192 -13.33 9.34 -0.68
N THR A 193 -12.22 8.94 -1.30
CA THR A 193 -11.83 7.54 -1.47
C THR A 193 -10.47 7.26 -0.83
N ALA A 194 -10.26 6.00 -0.50
CA ALA A 194 -9.04 5.51 0.12
C ALA A 194 -8.65 4.12 -0.43
#